data_f58f4dc1859749b452ba212a321ae566
#
_entry.id   f58f4dc1859749b452ba212a321ae566
#
_cell.length_a   1.000
_cell.length_b   1.000
_cell.length_c   1.000
_cell.angle_alpha   90.00
_cell.angle_beta   90.00
_cell.angle_gamma   90.00
#
_symmetry.space_group_name_H-M   'P 1'
#
loop_
_entity.id
_entity.type
_entity.pdbx_description
1 polymer ?
#
loop_
_entity_poly.entity_id
_entity_poly.type
_entity_poly.pdbx_seq_one_letter_code
_entity_poly.pdbx_strand_id
1 'polypeptide(L)' 'MIKTDELRGEIAKNGLYQSDVAKMIGVTPKTFYEKMKNGVFGSDEIEIMIEELNIRDPMAIFFAKK' A
#
# COMPACT_ATOMS: atom_id res chain seq x y z
N MET A 1 -9.77 8.27 0.31
CA MET A 1 -8.74 8.25 -0.76
C MET A 1 -7.41 7.79 -0.19
N ILE A 2 -6.76 6.89 -0.87
CA ILE A 2 -5.46 6.38 -0.42
C ILE A 2 -4.35 7.38 -0.78
N LYS A 3 -3.54 7.73 0.21
CA LYS A 3 -2.39 8.60 -0.01
C LYS A 3 -1.20 7.76 -0.44
N THR A 4 -1.11 7.56 -1.75
CA THR A 4 -0.13 6.62 -2.31
C THR A 4 1.32 7.06 -2.14
N ASP A 5 1.57 8.37 -2.07
CA ASP A 5 2.91 8.88 -1.80
C ASP A 5 3.36 8.53 -0.38
N GLU A 6 2.45 8.61 0.60
CA GLU A 6 2.77 8.20 1.95
C GLU A 6 2.92 6.69 2.06
N LEU A 7 2.11 5.95 1.30
CA LEU A 7 2.26 4.49 1.25
C LEU A 7 3.62 4.11 0.67
N ARG A 8 4.07 4.79 -0.40
CA ARG A 8 5.41 4.56 -0.94
C ARG A 8 6.48 4.82 0.10
N GLY A 9 6.29 5.85 0.93
CA GLY A 9 7.20 6.16 2.03
C GLY A 9 7.27 5.03 3.04
N GLU A 10 6.13 4.45 3.38
CA GLU A 10 6.09 3.31 4.32
C GLU A 10 6.79 2.09 3.74
N ILE A 11 6.61 1.84 2.45
CA ILE A 11 7.29 0.73 1.77
C ILE A 11 8.80 0.92 1.83
N ALA A 12 9.27 2.11 1.47
CA ALA A 12 10.70 2.42 1.49
C ALA A 12 11.29 2.35 2.90
N LYS A 13 10.52 2.81 3.88
CA LYS A 13 10.93 2.81 5.28
C LYS A 13 11.18 1.39 5.80
N ASN A 14 10.46 0.42 5.25
CA ASN A 14 10.63 -0.98 5.59
C ASN A 14 11.74 -1.66 4.76
N GLY A 15 12.45 -0.91 3.93
CA GLY A 15 13.51 -1.46 3.10
C GLY A 15 13.01 -2.33 1.96
N LEU A 16 11.78 -2.10 1.52
CA LEU A 16 11.14 -2.92 0.50
C LEU A 16 10.95 -2.14 -0.80
N TYR A 17 10.78 -2.88 -1.89
CA TYR A 17 10.35 -2.32 -3.17
C TYR A 17 8.86 -2.57 -3.34
N GLN A 18 8.24 -1.81 -4.25
CA GLN A 18 6.82 -2.01 -4.55
C GLN A 18 6.54 -3.42 -5.07
N SER A 19 7.48 -3.99 -5.80
CA SER A 19 7.35 -5.38 -6.30
C SER A 19 7.29 -6.39 -5.15
N ASP A 20 7.97 -6.11 -4.04
CA ASP A 20 7.90 -6.98 -2.87
C ASP A 20 6.52 -6.95 -2.26
N VAL A 21 5.94 -5.76 -2.15
CA VAL A 21 4.59 -5.61 -1.58
C VAL A 21 3.54 -6.22 -2.51
N ALA A 22 3.72 -6.09 -3.82
CA ALA A 22 2.84 -6.74 -4.79
C ALA A 22 2.76 -8.24 -4.52
N LYS A 23 3.91 -8.88 -4.29
CA LYS A 23 3.97 -10.30 -3.99
C LYS A 23 3.24 -10.62 -2.69
N MET A 24 3.39 -9.78 -1.68
CA MET A 24 2.73 -9.98 -0.38
C MET A 24 1.20 -9.98 -0.50
N ILE A 25 0.66 -9.10 -1.34
CA ILE A 25 -0.80 -9.00 -1.50
C ILE A 25 -1.33 -9.87 -2.64
N GLY A 26 -0.44 -10.63 -3.30
CA GLY A 26 -0.84 -11.62 -4.27
C GLY A 26 -1.17 -11.08 -5.66
N VAL A 27 -0.56 -9.98 -6.06
CA VAL A 27 -0.75 -9.40 -7.40
C VAL A 27 0.60 -9.26 -8.09
N THR A 28 0.57 -9.07 -9.42
CA THR A 28 1.79 -8.82 -10.18
C THR A 28 2.26 -7.38 -9.93
N PRO A 29 3.56 -7.09 -10.14
CA PRO A 29 4.04 -5.72 -10.01
C PRO A 29 3.29 -4.73 -10.89
N LYS A 30 2.95 -5.14 -12.11
CA LYS A 30 2.18 -4.29 -13.02
C LYS A 30 0.83 -3.91 -12.43
N THR A 31 0.12 -4.91 -11.89
CA THR A 31 -1.17 -4.68 -11.25
C THR A 31 -1.02 -3.77 -10.04
N PHE A 32 0.04 -3.98 -9.25
CA PHE A 32 0.31 -3.15 -8.09
C PHE A 32 0.50 -1.67 -8.49
N TYR A 33 1.30 -1.43 -9.54
CA TYR A 33 1.54 -0.07 -10.02
C TYR A 33 0.25 0.59 -10.50
N GLU A 34 -0.62 -0.19 -11.14
CA GLU A 34 -1.92 0.33 -11.58
C GLU A 34 -2.81 0.70 -10.39
N LYS A 35 -2.82 -0.15 -9.36
CA LYS A 35 -3.55 0.13 -8.13
C LYS A 35 -3.01 1.38 -7.44
N MET A 36 -1.69 1.53 -7.41
CA MET A 36 -1.06 2.73 -6.85
C MET A 36 -1.44 3.98 -7.64
N LYS A 37 -1.42 3.88 -8.96
CA LYS A 37 -1.79 5.00 -9.83
C LYS A 37 -3.23 5.44 -9.61
N ASN A 38 -4.13 4.47 -9.45
CA ASN A 38 -5.56 4.75 -9.26
C ASN A 38 -5.92 5.04 -7.80
N GLY A 39 -5.04 4.71 -6.87
CA GLY A 39 -5.28 4.91 -5.46
C GLY A 39 -6.36 3.99 -4.90
N VAL A 40 -6.48 2.78 -5.45
CA VAL A 40 -7.53 1.84 -5.06
C VAL A 40 -6.93 0.46 -4.77
N PHE A 41 -7.22 -0.06 -3.58
CA PHE A 41 -6.83 -1.40 -3.15
C PHE A 41 -8.03 -2.07 -2.50
N GLY A 42 -8.07 -3.41 -2.57
CA GLY A 42 -9.10 -4.17 -1.87
C GLY A 42 -8.88 -4.13 -0.35
N SER A 43 -9.95 -4.35 0.41
CA SER A 43 -9.87 -4.30 1.86
C SER A 43 -8.92 -5.35 2.43
N ASP A 44 -8.88 -6.55 1.84
CA ASP A 44 -7.96 -7.59 2.24
C ASP A 44 -6.51 -7.22 1.93
N GLU A 45 -6.28 -6.55 0.79
CA GLU A 45 -4.96 -6.07 0.42
C GLU A 45 -4.47 -5.00 1.39
N ILE A 46 -5.37 -4.10 1.77
CA ILE A 46 -5.07 -3.04 2.74
C ILE A 46 -4.70 -3.64 4.09
N GLU A 47 -5.44 -4.64 4.55
CA GLU A 47 -5.14 -5.32 5.81
C GLU A 47 -3.74 -5.93 5.81
N ILE A 48 -3.38 -6.60 4.73
CA ILE A 48 -2.05 -7.21 4.61
C ILE A 48 -0.96 -6.13 4.68
N MET A 49 -1.17 -5.04 3.96
CA MET A 49 -0.18 -3.95 3.96
C MET A 49 -0.03 -3.30 5.33
N ILE A 50 -1.14 -3.08 6.04
CA ILE A 50 -1.08 -2.51 7.39
C ILE A 50 -0.24 -3.38 8.30
N GLU A 51 -0.47 -4.69 8.22
CA GLU A 51 0.22 -5.65 9.07
C GLU A 51 1.70 -5.79 8.69
N GLU A 52 1.97 -6.03 7.39
CA GLU A 52 3.33 -6.32 6.93
C GLU A 52 4.24 -5.10 6.96
N LEU A 53 3.70 -3.92 6.77
CA LEU A 53 4.47 -2.68 6.77
C LEU A 53 4.48 -1.99 8.14
N ASN A 54 3.82 -2.56 9.13
CA ASN A 54 3.71 -1.98 10.48
C ASN A 54 3.21 -0.54 10.42
N ILE A 55 2.15 -0.30 9.67
CA ILE A 55 1.61 1.03 9.51
C ILE A 55 0.91 1.45 10.80
N ARG A 56 1.41 2.52 11.42
CA ARG A 56 0.91 2.98 12.72
C ARG A 56 -0.41 3.73 12.63
N ASP A 57 -0.61 4.46 11.55
CA ASP A 57 -1.82 5.25 11.37
C ASP A 57 -2.45 4.94 10.02
N PRO A 58 -3.12 3.78 9.92
CA PRO A 58 -3.74 3.39 8.64
C PRO A 58 -4.84 4.34 8.20
N MET A 59 -5.50 5.01 9.13
CA MET A 59 -6.54 5.98 8.77
C MET A 59 -5.97 7.14 7.96
N ALA A 60 -4.78 7.59 8.32
CA ALA A 60 -4.15 8.71 7.62
C ALA A 60 -3.75 8.36 6.18
N ILE A 61 -3.46 7.08 5.92
CA ILE A 61 -2.98 6.63 4.62
C ILE A 61 -4.11 6.08 3.76
N PHE A 62 -4.89 5.16 4.29
CA PHE A 62 -5.87 4.41 3.49
C PHE A 62 -7.28 5.01 3.52
N PHE A 63 -7.61 5.75 4.55
CA PHE A 63 -8.95 6.28 4.74
C PHE A 63 -8.94 7.80 4.90
N ALA A 64 -7.94 8.45 4.33
CA ALA A 64 -7.80 9.89 4.41
C ALA A 64 -8.98 10.57 3.71
N LYS A 65 -9.52 11.60 4.35
CA LYS A 65 -10.52 12.45 3.75
C LYS A 65 -9.85 13.69 3.19
N LYS A 66 -10.42 14.25 2.15
CA LYS A 66 -9.93 15.51 1.62
C LYS A 66 -10.09 16.63 2.64
#